data_7e95f3b14a1eed1ad31deb683789e0b6
#
_entry.id   7e95f3b14a1eed1ad31deb683789e0b6
#
_cell.length_a   1.000
_cell.length_b   1.000
_cell.length_c   1.000
_cell.angle_alpha   90.00
_cell.angle_beta   90.00
_cell.angle_gamma   90.00
#
_symmetry.space_group_name_H-M   'P 1'
#
loop_
_entity.id
_entity.type
_entity.pdbx_description
1 polymer ?
#
loop_
_entity_poly.entity_id
_entity_poly.type
_entity_poly.pdbx_seq_one_letter_code
_entity_poly.pdbx_strand_id
1 'polypeptide(L)'
;MNDTNDRRRLGLLVALLLAVTASSYLGAQANAPITIQKQGSFAVGGKILGDAEGKSLHCDHGYVDYQIPVKPRRVNLVMWHSAAATAWLNRWDGGEGYQSIFLRRGYPVYIWDGPHVGRANWGCTENTYKPGIGRDQGNFTAWRFGAQYPNWFEGVQFPTKNEEAWNQASRARYLEFDTVVNAQMQSDAAAKLMDKIGPSVALTNSAGGMRAILTALKTNNLAGIVMYENVGYVYPEGEGPGGTVGGFGPIEVPLEEFKKLTKLPMQMVWGDNIDKAGNYSNSYKLSQLFAEKVNKYGGNAEVLKLTDVGLKGNTHIPFADMNNVAVADQLSKFLAKHGLDKR
;
A
#
# COMPACT_ATOMS: atom_id res chain seq x y z
N MET A 1 -42.03 32.56 27.67
CA MET A 1 -41.38 32.42 26.36
C MET A 1 -39.83 32.43 26.43
N ASN A 2 -39.19 31.93 27.50
CA ASN A 2 -37.72 32.01 27.65
C ASN A 2 -36.99 30.64 27.75
N ASP A 3 -37.72 29.53 27.73
CA ASP A 3 -37.11 28.19 28.04
C ASP A 3 -36.51 27.48 26.82
N THR A 4 -36.97 27.79 25.61
CA THR A 4 -36.47 27.13 24.37
C THR A 4 -35.17 27.70 23.84
N ASN A 5 -34.84 28.96 24.15
CA ASN A 5 -33.58 29.59 23.69
C ASN A 5 -32.38 29.18 24.57
N ASP A 6 -32.59 28.91 25.85
CA ASP A 6 -31.52 28.48 26.77
C ASP A 6 -31.11 27.02 26.49
N ARG A 7 -32.03 26.14 26.14
CA ARG A 7 -31.73 24.76 25.77
C ARG A 7 -30.94 24.67 24.45
N ARG A 8 -31.23 25.55 23.48
CA ARG A 8 -30.44 25.64 22.22
C ARG A 8 -29.04 26.16 22.44
N ARG A 9 -28.86 27.15 23.32
CA ARG A 9 -27.53 27.72 23.67
C ARG A 9 -26.69 26.71 24.45
N LEU A 10 -27.30 25.96 25.36
CA LEU A 10 -26.62 24.89 26.11
C LEU A 10 -26.21 23.73 25.22
N GLY A 11 -27.06 23.33 24.25
CA GLY A 11 -26.75 22.31 23.26
C GLY A 11 -25.60 22.72 22.31
N LEU A 12 -25.55 23.99 21.87
CA LEU A 12 -24.43 24.49 21.05
C LEU A 12 -23.10 24.57 21.83
N LEU A 13 -23.14 24.99 23.10
CA LEU A 13 -21.96 25.04 23.97
C LEU A 13 -21.40 23.65 24.26
N VAL A 14 -22.23 22.67 24.51
CA VAL A 14 -21.81 21.26 24.71
C VAL A 14 -21.24 20.66 23.43
N ALA A 15 -21.84 20.94 22.27
CA ALA A 15 -21.31 20.48 20.98
C ALA A 15 -19.96 21.14 20.64
N LEU A 16 -19.78 22.44 20.94
CA LEU A 16 -18.50 23.13 20.76
C LEU A 16 -17.41 22.60 21.70
N LEU A 17 -17.74 22.35 22.97
CA LEU A 17 -16.81 21.76 23.94
C LEU A 17 -16.39 20.34 23.55
N LEU A 18 -17.31 19.51 23.05
CA LEU A 18 -17.00 18.17 22.57
C LEU A 18 -16.12 18.21 21.28
N ALA A 19 -16.36 19.15 20.39
CA ALA A 19 -15.52 19.33 19.20
C ALA A 19 -14.11 19.82 19.53
N VAL A 20 -13.97 20.74 20.49
CA VAL A 20 -12.65 21.25 20.93
C VAL A 20 -11.87 20.17 21.68
N THR A 21 -12.53 19.38 22.54
CA THR A 21 -11.87 18.27 23.25
C THR A 21 -11.46 17.14 22.31
N ALA A 22 -12.27 16.81 21.28
CA ALA A 22 -11.93 15.82 20.28
C ALA A 22 -10.73 16.27 19.41
N SER A 23 -10.68 17.53 18.99
CA SER A 23 -9.55 18.09 18.24
C SER A 23 -8.26 18.13 19.08
N SER A 24 -8.36 18.48 20.37
CA SER A 24 -7.22 18.49 21.29
C SER A 24 -6.71 17.08 21.57
N TYR A 25 -7.61 16.10 21.68
CA TYR A 25 -7.25 14.70 21.90
C TYR A 25 -6.54 14.08 20.67
N LEU A 26 -7.00 14.40 19.45
CA LEU A 26 -6.36 13.97 18.21
C LEU A 26 -4.98 14.59 18.03
N GLY A 27 -4.82 15.88 18.34
CA GLY A 27 -3.52 16.56 18.29
C GLY A 27 -2.52 16.05 19.33
N ALA A 28 -2.98 15.76 20.55
CA ALA A 28 -2.15 15.17 21.59
C ALA A 28 -1.71 13.73 21.27
N GLN A 29 -2.55 12.97 20.56
CA GLN A 29 -2.21 11.61 20.13
C GLN A 29 -1.18 11.60 18.99
N ALA A 30 -1.19 12.58 18.10
CA ALA A 30 -0.21 12.70 17.02
C ALA A 30 1.23 12.97 17.53
N ASN A 31 1.38 13.62 18.68
CA ASN A 31 2.68 13.97 19.28
C ASN A 31 3.12 13.05 20.44
N ALA A 32 2.28 12.08 20.85
CA ALA A 32 2.64 11.17 21.92
C ALA A 32 3.77 10.20 21.49
N PRO A 33 4.66 9.76 22.39
CA PRO A 33 5.63 8.71 22.08
C PRO A 33 4.96 7.43 21.60
N ILE A 34 5.63 6.72 20.67
CA ILE A 34 5.22 5.39 20.26
C ILE A 34 5.94 4.38 21.16
N THR A 35 5.19 3.56 21.88
CA THR A 35 5.76 2.51 22.72
C THR A 35 5.74 1.18 21.97
N ILE A 36 6.92 0.65 21.69
CA ILE A 36 7.12 -0.62 20.99
C ILE A 36 7.37 -1.74 21.99
N GLN A 37 6.55 -2.79 21.92
CA GLN A 37 6.74 -4.01 22.73
C GLN A 37 7.82 -4.90 22.15
N LYS A 38 7.92 -5.00 20.82
CA LYS A 38 8.89 -5.83 20.11
C LYS A 38 9.22 -5.24 18.75
N GLN A 39 10.49 -5.31 18.36
CA GLN A 39 10.94 -4.96 17.02
C GLN A 39 12.07 -5.89 16.57
N GLY A 40 12.32 -5.95 15.27
CA GLY A 40 13.41 -6.74 14.70
C GLY A 40 13.27 -6.88 13.20
N SER A 41 14.06 -7.78 12.65
CA SER A 41 14.03 -8.11 11.22
C SER A 41 14.35 -9.58 11.00
N PHE A 42 13.94 -10.10 9.84
CA PHE A 42 14.32 -11.44 9.40
C PHE A 42 14.15 -11.58 7.88
N ALA A 43 14.84 -12.58 7.31
CA ALA A 43 14.63 -13.02 5.93
C ALA A 43 13.67 -14.21 5.89
N VAL A 44 12.92 -14.36 4.79
CA VAL A 44 11.97 -15.46 4.59
C VAL A 44 11.81 -15.79 3.11
N GLY A 45 11.50 -17.06 2.82
CA GLY A 45 11.39 -17.56 1.45
C GLY A 45 12.75 -17.85 0.82
N GLY A 46 12.79 -17.77 -0.50
CA GLY A 46 14.00 -18.01 -1.27
C GLY A 46 14.33 -19.47 -1.47
N LYS A 47 15.54 -19.71 -1.94
CA LYS A 47 16.11 -21.02 -2.29
C LYS A 47 17.48 -21.21 -1.65
N ILE A 48 17.89 -22.46 -1.55
CA ILE A 48 19.26 -22.83 -1.21
C ILE A 48 19.78 -23.62 -2.41
N LEU A 49 20.76 -23.05 -3.09
CA LEU A 49 21.53 -23.74 -4.11
C LEU A 49 22.71 -24.43 -3.42
N GLY A 50 23.08 -25.62 -3.89
CA GLY A 50 24.21 -26.35 -3.36
C GLY A 50 24.92 -27.17 -4.41
N ASP A 51 26.14 -27.60 -4.11
CA ASP A 51 26.92 -28.52 -4.92
C ASP A 51 27.13 -29.87 -4.20
N ALA A 52 27.74 -30.82 -4.89
CA ALA A 52 28.06 -32.14 -4.33
C ALA A 52 29.11 -32.10 -3.22
N GLU A 53 29.86 -31.01 -3.09
CA GLU A 53 30.89 -30.80 -2.07
C GLU A 53 30.37 -30.14 -0.81
N GLY A 54 29.05 -29.85 -0.75
CA GLY A 54 28.38 -29.26 0.42
C GLY A 54 28.47 -27.74 0.51
N LYS A 55 28.95 -27.05 -0.55
CA LYS A 55 28.90 -25.59 -0.61
C LYS A 55 27.47 -25.13 -0.91
N SER A 56 27.04 -24.01 -0.35
CA SER A 56 25.67 -23.51 -0.50
C SER A 56 25.58 -22.01 -0.73
N LEU A 57 24.50 -21.60 -1.40
CA LEU A 57 24.10 -20.22 -1.60
C LEU A 57 22.60 -20.06 -1.23
N HIS A 58 22.30 -19.23 -0.23
CA HIS A 58 20.95 -18.81 0.10
C HIS A 58 20.62 -17.54 -0.68
N CYS A 59 19.60 -17.57 -1.52
CA CYS A 59 19.27 -16.48 -2.46
C CYS A 59 17.77 -16.40 -2.73
N ASP A 60 17.28 -15.36 -3.41
CA ASP A 60 15.88 -15.09 -3.76
C ASP A 60 14.94 -15.01 -2.53
N HIS A 61 15.47 -14.68 -1.35
CA HIS A 61 14.66 -14.46 -0.17
C HIS A 61 14.14 -13.02 -0.13
N GLY A 62 13.01 -12.81 0.58
CA GLY A 62 12.56 -11.49 0.95
C GLY A 62 13.09 -11.09 2.33
N TYR A 63 13.01 -9.79 2.64
CA TYR A 63 13.46 -9.22 3.91
C TYR A 63 12.32 -8.39 4.54
N VAL A 64 12.19 -8.46 5.85
CA VAL A 64 11.18 -7.71 6.59
C VAL A 64 11.77 -7.09 7.86
N ASP A 65 11.43 -5.81 8.08
CA ASP A 65 11.52 -5.16 9.39
C ASP A 65 10.14 -5.10 10.02
N TYR A 66 10.07 -5.28 11.33
CA TYR A 66 8.80 -5.21 12.03
C TYR A 66 8.88 -4.44 13.35
N GLN A 67 7.77 -3.80 13.68
CA GLN A 67 7.50 -3.18 14.96
C GLN A 67 6.12 -3.57 15.46
N ILE A 68 6.05 -4.02 16.72
CA ILE A 68 4.82 -4.43 17.38
C ILE A 68 4.59 -3.48 18.56
N PRO A 69 3.51 -2.68 18.55
CA PRO A 69 3.21 -1.78 19.65
C PRO A 69 2.70 -2.54 20.86
N VAL A 70 2.66 -1.90 22.03
CA VAL A 70 2.01 -2.46 23.22
C VAL A 70 0.51 -2.64 23.00
N LYS A 71 -0.08 -3.73 23.50
CA LYS A 71 -1.48 -4.10 23.32
C LYS A 71 -1.88 -4.11 21.83
N PRO A 72 -1.22 -4.93 21.01
CA PRO A 72 -1.41 -4.91 19.56
C PRO A 72 -2.81 -5.37 19.17
N ARG A 73 -3.26 -4.93 18.00
CA ARG A 73 -4.40 -5.51 17.29
C ARG A 73 -4.04 -6.90 16.76
N ARG A 74 -5.06 -7.72 16.48
CA ARG A 74 -4.88 -9.12 16.07
C ARG A 74 -4.31 -9.29 14.66
N VAL A 75 -4.48 -8.28 13.80
CA VAL A 75 -4.08 -8.32 12.39
C VAL A 75 -2.82 -7.49 12.19
N ASN A 76 -1.85 -8.05 11.48
CA ASN A 76 -0.64 -7.35 11.07
C ASN A 76 -0.90 -6.49 9.83
N LEU A 77 -0.23 -5.35 9.69
CA LEU A 77 -0.17 -4.59 8.45
C LEU A 77 1.18 -4.82 7.78
N VAL A 78 1.17 -5.42 6.60
CA VAL A 78 2.37 -5.63 5.79
C VAL A 78 2.40 -4.57 4.70
N MET A 79 3.31 -3.60 4.84
CA MET A 79 3.50 -2.49 3.92
C MET A 79 4.48 -2.90 2.83
N TRP A 80 3.96 -3.11 1.65
CA TRP A 80 4.66 -3.62 0.48
C TRP A 80 4.67 -2.57 -0.62
N HIS A 81 5.77 -1.90 -0.79
CA HIS A 81 5.94 -0.86 -1.81
C HIS A 81 6.40 -1.44 -3.15
N SER A 82 6.25 -0.65 -4.19
CA SER A 82 6.83 -0.92 -5.50
C SER A 82 8.04 -0.05 -5.82
N ALA A 83 8.37 0.95 -4.98
CA ALA A 83 9.50 1.85 -5.18
C ALA A 83 10.53 1.71 -4.05
N ALA A 84 10.27 2.33 -2.89
CA ALA A 84 11.13 2.21 -1.71
C ALA A 84 10.32 2.22 -0.41
N ALA A 85 10.84 1.54 0.60
CA ALA A 85 10.24 1.48 1.94
C ALA A 85 10.03 2.87 2.56
N THR A 86 10.88 3.84 2.25
CA THR A 86 10.84 5.20 2.79
C THR A 86 9.50 5.89 2.58
N ALA A 87 8.78 5.57 1.51
CA ALA A 87 7.44 6.12 1.25
C ALA A 87 6.39 5.69 2.29
N TRP A 88 6.58 4.55 2.98
CA TRP A 88 5.75 4.12 4.10
C TRP A 88 6.22 4.70 5.43
N LEU A 89 7.51 5.01 5.55
CA LEU A 89 8.13 5.48 6.79
C LEU A 89 7.90 6.96 7.02
N ASN A 90 7.92 7.76 5.94
CA ASN A 90 7.87 9.20 6.00
C ASN A 90 6.90 9.77 4.96
N ARG A 91 6.33 10.90 5.28
CA ARG A 91 5.75 11.83 4.34
C ARG A 91 6.87 12.55 3.57
N TRP A 92 6.60 13.08 2.38
CA TRP A 92 7.62 13.72 1.53
C TRP A 92 8.36 14.90 2.18
N ASP A 93 7.75 15.60 3.12
CA ASP A 93 8.35 16.69 3.89
C ASP A 93 9.07 16.23 5.17
N GLY A 94 9.23 14.94 5.37
CA GLY A 94 9.83 14.35 6.57
C GLY A 94 8.86 14.14 7.74
N GLY A 95 7.58 14.46 7.57
CA GLY A 95 6.55 14.16 8.56
C GLY A 95 6.27 12.67 8.73
N GLU A 96 5.45 12.29 9.72
CA GLU A 96 5.11 10.89 10.00
C GLU A 96 4.45 10.19 8.81
N GLY A 97 4.99 9.03 8.44
CA GLY A 97 4.41 8.14 7.44
C GLY A 97 3.45 7.11 8.04
N TYR A 98 2.96 6.22 7.20
CA TYR A 98 1.99 5.20 7.59
C TYR A 98 2.48 4.27 8.69
N GLN A 99 3.77 3.94 8.73
CA GLN A 99 4.33 3.11 9.81
C GLN A 99 3.99 3.72 11.18
N SER A 100 4.37 4.97 11.42
CA SER A 100 4.13 5.65 12.70
C SER A 100 2.63 5.82 12.97
N ILE A 101 1.84 6.22 11.95
CA ILE A 101 0.39 6.40 12.07
C ILE A 101 -0.28 5.10 12.54
N PHE A 102 0.04 3.96 11.94
CA PHE A 102 -0.62 2.69 12.26
C PHE A 102 -0.07 2.03 13.51
N LEU A 103 1.20 2.25 13.88
CA LEU A 103 1.70 1.89 15.20
C LEU A 103 0.94 2.62 16.32
N ARG A 104 0.67 3.93 16.18
CA ARG A 104 -0.19 4.71 17.11
C ARG A 104 -1.62 4.17 17.17
N ARG A 105 -2.14 3.65 16.05
CA ARG A 105 -3.46 3.00 15.95
C ARG A 105 -3.46 1.56 16.50
N GLY A 106 -2.31 1.08 16.99
CA GLY A 106 -2.13 -0.20 17.66
C GLY A 106 -1.93 -1.38 16.72
N TYR A 107 -1.60 -1.18 15.46
CA TYR A 107 -1.31 -2.28 14.55
C TYR A 107 0.17 -2.68 14.61
N PRO A 108 0.49 -4.00 14.63
CA PRO A 108 1.81 -4.47 14.26
C PRO A 108 2.10 -4.09 12.80
N VAL A 109 3.25 -3.50 12.54
CA VAL A 109 3.65 -3.05 11.20
C VAL A 109 4.88 -3.81 10.74
N TYR A 110 4.82 -4.31 9.52
CA TYR A 110 5.89 -5.03 8.83
C TYR A 110 6.21 -4.30 7.53
N ILE A 111 7.47 -3.88 7.34
CA ILE A 111 7.94 -3.24 6.10
C ILE A 111 8.64 -4.32 5.29
N TRP A 112 8.04 -4.69 4.17
CA TRP A 112 8.44 -5.83 3.34
C TRP A 112 9.17 -5.41 2.07
N ASP A 113 10.38 -5.94 1.88
CA ASP A 113 11.09 -5.94 0.61
C ASP A 113 11.03 -7.36 0.03
N GLY A 114 10.34 -7.53 -1.09
CA GLY A 114 10.28 -8.82 -1.79
C GLY A 114 11.63 -9.18 -2.42
N PRO A 115 11.83 -10.44 -2.82
CA PRO A 115 13.04 -10.87 -3.50
C PRO A 115 13.45 -9.94 -4.64
N HIS A 116 14.73 -9.69 -4.76
CA HIS A 116 15.38 -8.78 -5.73
C HIS A 116 15.09 -7.29 -5.53
N VAL A 117 14.43 -6.90 -4.45
CA VAL A 117 14.07 -5.50 -4.18
C VAL A 117 14.76 -5.01 -2.90
N GLY A 118 15.32 -3.80 -2.94
CA GLY A 118 15.86 -3.11 -1.77
C GLY A 118 16.83 -3.95 -0.96
N ARG A 119 16.51 -4.20 0.32
CA ARG A 119 17.34 -4.98 1.25
C ARG A 119 17.37 -6.48 0.94
N ALA A 120 16.47 -6.95 0.08
CA ALA A 120 16.36 -8.34 -0.38
C ALA A 120 16.96 -8.53 -1.79
N ASN A 121 17.99 -7.77 -2.15
CA ASN A 121 18.61 -7.76 -3.48
C ASN A 121 19.51 -8.96 -3.78
N TRP A 122 19.66 -9.91 -2.86
CA TRP A 122 20.55 -11.09 -3.02
C TRP A 122 19.87 -12.16 -3.87
N GLY A 123 20.09 -12.12 -5.20
CA GLY A 123 19.49 -13.04 -6.16
C GLY A 123 20.30 -14.31 -6.39
N CYS A 124 19.62 -15.39 -6.83
CA CYS A 124 20.25 -16.60 -7.33
C CYS A 124 20.82 -16.43 -8.74
N THR A 125 20.46 -15.35 -9.43
CA THR A 125 20.96 -14.94 -10.75
C THR A 125 21.39 -13.48 -10.71
N GLU A 126 22.24 -13.10 -11.64
CA GLU A 126 22.62 -11.69 -11.80
C GLU A 126 21.42 -10.82 -12.14
N ASN A 127 21.37 -9.67 -11.48
CA ASN A 127 20.41 -8.60 -11.77
C ASN A 127 21.21 -7.40 -12.30
N THR A 128 21.00 -7.02 -13.54
CA THR A 128 21.67 -5.89 -14.14
C THR A 128 20.78 -4.66 -14.13
N TYR A 129 21.38 -3.51 -13.86
CA TYR A 129 20.73 -2.21 -13.88
C TYR A 129 21.47 -1.26 -14.81
N LYS A 130 20.71 -0.57 -15.66
CA LYS A 130 21.23 0.53 -16.48
C LYS A 130 20.65 1.84 -15.97
N PRO A 131 21.51 2.75 -15.44
CA PRO A 131 21.05 4.10 -15.07
C PRO A 131 20.47 4.83 -16.30
N GLY A 132 19.37 5.56 -16.08
CA GLY A 132 18.74 6.37 -17.13
C GLY A 132 18.61 7.83 -16.66
N ILE A 133 19.32 8.75 -17.32
CA ILE A 133 19.12 10.19 -17.10
C ILE A 133 17.73 10.59 -17.60
N GLY A 134 17.04 11.44 -16.85
CA GLY A 134 15.65 11.84 -17.12
C GLY A 134 14.59 10.95 -16.45
N ARG A 135 15.00 9.88 -15.76
CA ARG A 135 14.06 9.01 -15.04
C ARG A 135 13.29 9.75 -13.95
N ASP A 136 13.92 10.70 -13.26
CA ASP A 136 13.26 11.49 -12.22
C ASP A 136 12.13 12.34 -12.78
N GLN A 137 12.36 12.97 -13.96
CA GLN A 137 11.33 13.73 -14.66
C GLN A 137 10.22 12.83 -15.21
N GLY A 138 10.58 11.62 -15.66
CA GLY A 138 9.61 10.59 -16.03
C GLY A 138 8.72 10.18 -14.82
N ASN A 139 9.33 10.00 -13.65
CA ASN A 139 8.59 9.69 -12.43
C ASN A 139 7.72 10.85 -11.94
N PHE A 140 8.14 12.09 -12.13
CA PHE A 140 7.32 13.27 -11.83
C PHE A 140 5.94 13.17 -12.52
N THR A 141 5.94 12.81 -13.80
CA THR A 141 4.72 12.60 -14.58
C THR A 141 4.01 11.31 -14.17
N ALA A 142 4.74 10.21 -14.06
CA ALA A 142 4.16 8.90 -13.71
C ALA A 142 3.56 8.89 -12.30
N TRP A 143 4.11 9.62 -11.36
CA TRP A 143 3.55 9.73 -10.00
C TRP A 143 2.50 10.83 -9.87
N ARG A 144 2.18 11.49 -10.97
CA ARG A 144 1.17 12.55 -11.07
C ARG A 144 1.42 13.73 -10.15
N PHE A 145 2.68 14.12 -9.98
CA PHE A 145 3.02 15.39 -9.37
C PHE A 145 2.63 16.56 -10.26
N GLY A 146 2.68 16.36 -11.58
CA GLY A 146 2.32 17.32 -12.61
C GLY A 146 2.32 16.67 -14.00
N ALA A 147 1.90 17.39 -15.01
CA ALA A 147 1.88 16.90 -16.38
C ALA A 147 3.28 16.76 -17.00
N GLN A 148 4.20 17.62 -16.62
CA GLN A 148 5.60 17.64 -17.07
C GLN A 148 6.43 18.44 -16.05
N TYR A 149 7.57 17.91 -15.63
CA TYR A 149 8.49 18.63 -14.76
C TYR A 149 8.96 19.97 -15.40
N PRO A 150 8.99 21.08 -14.65
CA PRO A 150 8.63 21.24 -13.24
C PRO A 150 7.21 21.77 -12.98
N ASN A 151 6.26 21.53 -13.88
CA ASN A 151 4.91 22.07 -13.82
C ASN A 151 4.00 21.18 -12.95
N TRP A 152 3.88 21.55 -11.68
CA TRP A 152 3.06 20.84 -10.68
C TRP A 152 1.57 21.02 -10.97
N PHE A 153 0.77 20.00 -10.65
CA PHE A 153 -0.68 20.18 -10.65
C PHE A 153 -1.11 21.11 -9.52
N GLU A 154 -2.11 21.94 -9.81
CA GLU A 154 -2.72 22.79 -8.78
C GLU A 154 -3.33 21.95 -7.66
N GLY A 155 -3.06 22.31 -6.41
CA GLY A 155 -3.56 21.58 -5.23
C GLY A 155 -2.99 20.18 -5.02
N VAL A 156 -1.92 19.80 -5.76
CA VAL A 156 -1.24 18.53 -5.52
C VAL A 156 -0.77 18.40 -4.07
N GLN A 157 -0.98 17.25 -3.46
CA GLN A 157 -0.62 16.99 -2.07
C GLN A 157 0.87 16.62 -1.91
N PHE A 158 1.71 17.36 -2.63
CA PHE A 158 3.17 17.29 -2.53
C PHE A 158 3.71 18.68 -2.12
N PRO A 159 4.77 18.76 -1.29
CA PRO A 159 5.33 20.04 -0.85
C PRO A 159 6.15 20.69 -1.96
N THR A 160 5.48 21.25 -2.98
CA THR A 160 6.04 21.74 -4.26
C THR A 160 7.11 22.81 -4.14
N LYS A 161 7.17 23.53 -3.00
CA LYS A 161 8.19 24.56 -2.72
C LYS A 161 9.37 24.03 -1.89
N ASN A 162 9.41 22.72 -1.63
CA ASN A 162 10.45 22.09 -0.83
C ASN A 162 11.34 21.23 -1.73
N GLU A 163 12.51 21.74 -2.09
CA GLU A 163 13.47 21.03 -2.94
C GLU A 163 13.95 19.75 -2.28
N GLU A 164 14.14 19.72 -0.96
CA GLU A 164 14.57 18.50 -0.27
C GLU A 164 13.49 17.40 -0.34
N ALA A 165 12.21 17.76 -0.29
CA ALA A 165 11.13 16.78 -0.50
C ALA A 165 11.19 16.16 -1.92
N TRP A 166 11.48 16.97 -2.95
CA TRP A 166 11.71 16.45 -4.30
C TRP A 166 12.93 15.52 -4.36
N ASN A 167 14.02 15.92 -3.72
CA ASN A 167 15.24 15.10 -3.64
C ASN A 167 14.98 13.77 -2.92
N GLN A 168 14.20 13.77 -1.83
CA GLN A 168 13.83 12.54 -1.12
C GLN A 168 12.91 11.64 -1.96
N ALA A 169 11.92 12.21 -2.64
CA ALA A 169 11.05 11.46 -3.54
C ALA A 169 11.83 10.81 -4.69
N SER A 170 12.78 11.54 -5.29
CA SER A 170 13.62 11.03 -6.39
C SER A 170 14.56 9.90 -5.93
N ARG A 171 15.00 9.94 -4.67
CA ARG A 171 15.84 8.88 -4.06
C ARG A 171 15.03 7.72 -3.49
N ALA A 172 13.72 7.86 -3.30
CA ALA A 172 12.84 6.82 -2.76
C ALA A 172 12.56 5.72 -3.80
N ARG A 173 13.62 5.11 -4.31
CA ARG A 173 13.55 4.12 -5.38
C ARG A 173 14.44 2.94 -5.12
N TYR A 174 13.91 1.78 -5.48
CA TYR A 174 14.67 0.56 -5.66
C TYR A 174 14.60 0.12 -7.11
N LEU A 175 15.49 -0.76 -7.50
CA LEU A 175 15.38 -1.46 -8.76
C LEU A 175 14.21 -2.43 -8.68
N GLU A 176 13.35 -2.41 -9.67
CA GLU A 176 12.25 -3.35 -9.82
C GLU A 176 12.35 -4.11 -11.13
N PHE A 177 12.07 -5.39 -11.08
CA PHE A 177 11.99 -6.27 -12.22
C PHE A 177 10.53 -6.62 -12.48
N ASP A 178 9.89 -5.86 -13.36
CA ASP A 178 8.47 -5.99 -13.66
C ASP A 178 8.23 -7.10 -14.68
N THR A 179 8.51 -8.34 -14.24
CA THR A 179 8.23 -9.56 -15.01
C THR A 179 7.27 -10.47 -14.24
N VAL A 180 6.50 -11.28 -14.95
CA VAL A 180 5.61 -12.27 -14.35
C VAL A 180 6.40 -13.24 -13.47
N VAL A 181 7.57 -13.67 -13.89
CA VAL A 181 8.45 -14.57 -13.13
C VAL A 181 8.84 -13.94 -11.79
N ASN A 182 9.22 -12.66 -11.79
CA ASN A 182 9.58 -11.97 -10.57
C ASN A 182 8.36 -11.73 -9.67
N ALA A 183 7.19 -11.42 -10.25
CA ALA A 183 5.94 -11.28 -9.50
C ALA A 183 5.56 -12.60 -8.80
N GLN A 184 5.74 -13.74 -9.45
CA GLN A 184 5.53 -15.07 -8.87
C GLN A 184 6.51 -15.35 -7.72
N MET A 185 7.80 -15.09 -7.94
CA MET A 185 8.84 -15.26 -6.91
C MET A 185 8.55 -14.41 -5.67
N GLN A 186 8.20 -13.15 -5.86
CA GLN A 186 7.87 -12.25 -4.77
C GLN A 186 6.62 -12.70 -4.01
N SER A 187 5.59 -13.17 -4.72
CA SER A 187 4.37 -13.66 -4.07
C SER A 187 4.58 -14.98 -3.32
N ASP A 188 5.49 -15.86 -3.79
CA ASP A 188 5.88 -17.09 -3.06
C ASP A 188 6.55 -16.74 -1.72
N ALA A 189 7.48 -15.79 -1.74
CA ALA A 189 8.15 -15.34 -0.53
C ALA A 189 7.19 -14.61 0.44
N ALA A 190 6.28 -13.79 -0.09
CA ALA A 190 5.27 -13.09 0.71
C ALA A 190 4.26 -14.06 1.34
N ALA A 191 3.85 -15.13 0.64
CA ALA A 191 3.01 -16.17 1.23
C ALA A 191 3.69 -16.82 2.45
N LYS A 192 4.98 -17.17 2.34
CA LYS A 192 5.78 -17.69 3.46
C LYS A 192 5.92 -16.68 4.60
N LEU A 193 5.98 -15.37 4.30
CA LEU A 193 5.94 -14.34 5.33
C LEU A 193 4.61 -14.37 6.08
N MET A 194 3.48 -14.34 5.35
CA MET A 194 2.14 -14.38 5.97
C MET A 194 1.94 -15.64 6.81
N ASP A 195 2.40 -16.79 6.32
CA ASP A 195 2.32 -18.06 7.07
C ASP A 195 3.14 -18.03 8.36
N LYS A 196 4.26 -17.31 8.37
CA LYS A 196 5.12 -17.15 9.54
C LYS A 196 4.57 -16.18 10.58
N ILE A 197 3.94 -15.09 10.16
CA ILE A 197 3.49 -14.03 11.07
C ILE A 197 2.00 -14.10 11.41
N GLY A 198 1.21 -14.90 10.68
CA GLY A 198 -0.23 -15.07 10.89
C GLY A 198 -1.08 -14.01 10.17
N PRO A 199 -2.35 -13.83 10.58
CA PRO A 199 -3.31 -13.00 9.86
C PRO A 199 -2.81 -11.59 9.58
N SER A 200 -2.80 -11.20 8.30
CA SER A 200 -2.21 -9.95 7.84
C SER A 200 -3.06 -9.27 6.77
N VAL A 201 -3.03 -7.96 6.75
CA VAL A 201 -3.53 -7.14 5.63
C VAL A 201 -2.33 -6.63 4.84
N ALA A 202 -2.29 -6.90 3.54
CA ALA A 202 -1.29 -6.34 2.66
C ALA A 202 -1.71 -4.91 2.24
N LEU A 203 -0.84 -3.95 2.51
CA LEU A 203 -0.95 -2.58 2.01
C LEU A 203 0.07 -2.43 0.89
N THR A 204 -0.39 -2.24 -0.34
CA THR A 204 0.48 -2.25 -1.51
C THR A 204 0.36 -0.96 -2.33
N ASN A 205 1.34 -0.72 -3.18
CA ASN A 205 1.33 0.39 -4.13
C ASN A 205 1.75 -0.12 -5.51
N SER A 206 1.14 0.42 -6.55
CA SER A 206 1.53 0.19 -7.96
C SER A 206 1.63 -1.32 -8.29
N ALA A 207 2.75 -1.79 -8.81
CA ALA A 207 3.00 -3.20 -9.12
C ALA A 207 2.84 -4.17 -7.92
N GLY A 208 3.00 -3.67 -6.71
CA GLY A 208 2.84 -4.45 -5.48
C GLY A 208 1.46 -5.09 -5.33
N GLY A 209 0.41 -4.46 -5.88
CA GLY A 209 -0.96 -4.98 -5.77
C GLY A 209 -1.16 -6.30 -6.50
N MET A 210 -0.66 -6.46 -7.73
CA MET A 210 -0.71 -7.74 -8.43
C MET A 210 0.03 -8.84 -7.66
N ARG A 211 1.18 -8.51 -7.08
CA ARG A 211 1.97 -9.43 -6.25
C ARG A 211 1.19 -9.87 -5.00
N ALA A 212 0.44 -8.96 -4.35
CA ALA A 212 -0.43 -9.30 -3.22
C ALA A 212 -1.64 -10.16 -3.65
N ILE A 213 -2.25 -9.88 -4.80
CA ILE A 213 -3.31 -10.73 -5.35
C ILE A 213 -2.79 -12.16 -5.60
N LEU A 214 -1.61 -12.30 -6.22
CA LEU A 214 -0.97 -13.61 -6.41
C LEU A 214 -0.63 -14.30 -5.07
N THR A 215 -0.26 -13.53 -4.04
CA THR A 215 -0.03 -14.05 -2.69
C THR A 215 -1.31 -14.64 -2.08
N ALA A 216 -2.46 -13.99 -2.30
CA ALA A 216 -3.75 -14.48 -1.81
C ALA A 216 -4.18 -15.83 -2.41
N LEU A 217 -3.63 -16.22 -3.55
CA LEU A 217 -3.84 -17.55 -4.13
C LEU A 217 -3.01 -18.64 -3.42
N LYS A 218 -2.00 -18.27 -2.63
CA LYS A 218 -0.94 -19.16 -2.11
C LYS A 218 -0.97 -19.35 -0.59
N THR A 219 -1.71 -18.50 0.15
CA THR A 219 -1.83 -18.55 1.61
C THR A 219 -3.23 -18.21 2.07
N ASN A 220 -3.65 -18.78 3.21
CA ASN A 220 -4.89 -18.41 3.89
C ASN A 220 -4.67 -17.36 5.01
N ASN A 221 -3.44 -16.91 5.23
CA ASN A 221 -3.08 -15.94 6.27
C ASN A 221 -3.17 -14.48 5.79
N LEU A 222 -3.64 -14.24 4.57
CA LEU A 222 -3.99 -12.92 4.09
C LEU A 222 -5.46 -12.63 4.44
N ALA A 223 -5.69 -11.67 5.33
CA ALA A 223 -7.00 -11.29 5.86
C ALA A 223 -7.67 -10.14 5.07
N GLY A 224 -6.92 -9.48 4.21
CA GLY A 224 -7.40 -8.40 3.33
C GLY A 224 -6.26 -7.80 2.51
N ILE A 225 -6.62 -7.07 1.45
CA ILE A 225 -5.66 -6.36 0.60
C ILE A 225 -6.16 -4.93 0.37
N VAL A 226 -5.28 -3.94 0.58
CA VAL A 226 -5.53 -2.56 0.17
C VAL A 226 -4.43 -2.13 -0.80
N MET A 227 -4.86 -1.79 -2.00
CA MET A 227 -3.99 -1.52 -3.14
C MET A 227 -4.08 -0.04 -3.53
N TYR A 228 -3.04 0.72 -3.25
CA TYR A 228 -2.94 2.10 -3.69
C TYR A 228 -2.42 2.14 -5.13
N GLU A 229 -3.23 2.69 -6.05
CA GLU A 229 -2.83 2.95 -7.43
C GLU A 229 -2.32 1.70 -8.17
N ASN A 230 -3.01 0.59 -8.01
CA ASN A 230 -2.60 -0.70 -8.57
C ASN A 230 -2.61 -0.71 -10.11
N VAL A 231 -1.61 -1.33 -10.72
CA VAL A 231 -1.44 -1.35 -12.18
C VAL A 231 -1.61 -2.74 -12.80
N GLY A 232 -1.70 -3.80 -12.01
CA GLY A 232 -1.84 -5.17 -12.51
C GLY A 232 -2.84 -5.99 -11.72
N TYR A 233 -3.54 -6.91 -12.42
CA TYR A 233 -4.63 -7.70 -11.86
C TYR A 233 -4.60 -9.14 -12.35
N VAL A 234 -5.29 -10.01 -11.61
CA VAL A 234 -5.52 -11.42 -11.94
C VAL A 234 -7.01 -11.59 -12.29
N TYR A 235 -7.30 -12.41 -13.28
CA TYR A 235 -8.67 -12.65 -13.76
C TYR A 235 -8.94 -14.16 -13.90
N PRO A 236 -10.21 -14.59 -13.92
CA PRO A 236 -10.55 -15.94 -14.34
C PRO A 236 -10.18 -16.16 -15.81
N GLU A 237 -9.75 -17.35 -16.19
CA GLU A 237 -9.48 -17.74 -17.57
C GLU A 237 -10.65 -17.36 -18.49
N GLY A 238 -10.35 -16.68 -19.61
CA GLY A 238 -11.30 -16.21 -20.60
C GLY A 238 -12.16 -15.01 -20.18
N GLU A 239 -11.94 -14.41 -19.00
CA GLU A 239 -12.70 -13.26 -18.50
C GLU A 239 -11.84 -12.01 -18.27
N GLY A 240 -10.57 -12.06 -18.61
CA GLY A 240 -9.65 -10.92 -18.55
C GLY A 240 -9.91 -9.90 -19.63
N PRO A 241 -9.25 -8.73 -19.57
CA PRO A 241 -9.44 -7.65 -20.53
C PRO A 241 -8.84 -7.95 -21.92
N GLY A 242 -8.18 -9.11 -22.08
CA GLY A 242 -7.42 -9.45 -23.29
C GLY A 242 -6.12 -8.65 -23.42
N GLY A 243 -5.40 -8.89 -24.52
CA GLY A 243 -4.15 -8.19 -24.82
C GLY A 243 -2.90 -8.96 -24.42
N THR A 244 -1.73 -8.32 -24.59
CA THR A 244 -0.45 -8.93 -24.28
C THR A 244 -0.18 -8.89 -22.79
N VAL A 245 0.19 -10.02 -22.23
CA VAL A 245 0.63 -10.12 -20.83
C VAL A 245 1.99 -9.45 -20.69
N GLY A 246 1.98 -8.27 -20.05
CA GLY A 246 3.21 -7.56 -19.66
C GLY A 246 3.66 -7.96 -18.25
N GLY A 247 4.69 -7.30 -17.74
CA GLY A 247 5.17 -7.51 -16.36
C GLY A 247 4.13 -7.22 -15.27
N PHE A 248 3.06 -6.52 -15.62
CA PHE A 248 1.92 -6.21 -14.72
C PHE A 248 0.64 -7.00 -15.07
N GLY A 249 0.73 -8.05 -15.85
CA GLY A 249 -0.44 -8.80 -16.29
C GLY A 249 -1.11 -8.21 -17.55
N PRO A 250 -2.40 -8.51 -17.80
CA PRO A 250 -3.27 -9.33 -16.93
C PRO A 250 -2.80 -10.77 -16.82
N ILE A 251 -2.93 -11.36 -15.64
CA ILE A 251 -2.69 -12.80 -15.42
C ILE A 251 -4.04 -13.48 -15.33
N GLU A 252 -4.26 -14.53 -16.11
CA GLU A 252 -5.46 -15.35 -16.02
C GLU A 252 -5.14 -16.64 -15.27
N VAL A 253 -6.06 -17.06 -14.41
CA VAL A 253 -5.95 -18.28 -13.61
C VAL A 253 -7.26 -19.09 -13.69
N PRO A 254 -7.22 -20.42 -13.48
CA PRO A 254 -8.43 -21.24 -13.40
C PRO A 254 -9.46 -20.64 -12.44
N LEU A 255 -10.74 -20.72 -12.78
CA LEU A 255 -11.82 -20.11 -12.01
C LEU A 255 -11.79 -20.53 -10.52
N GLU A 256 -11.49 -21.79 -10.23
CA GLU A 256 -11.42 -22.28 -8.83
C GLU A 256 -10.26 -21.64 -8.06
N GLU A 257 -9.16 -21.34 -8.71
CA GLU A 257 -8.06 -20.55 -8.12
C GLU A 257 -8.51 -19.11 -7.87
N PHE A 258 -9.15 -18.48 -8.87
CA PHE A 258 -9.67 -17.12 -8.73
C PHE A 258 -10.66 -16.98 -7.57
N LYS A 259 -11.51 -17.98 -7.35
CA LYS A 259 -12.47 -17.97 -6.23
C LYS A 259 -11.81 -17.90 -4.85
N LYS A 260 -10.53 -18.20 -4.71
CA LYS A 260 -9.81 -17.96 -3.44
C LYS A 260 -9.82 -16.49 -3.05
N LEU A 261 -9.82 -15.59 -4.04
CA LEU A 261 -9.85 -14.13 -3.84
C LEU A 261 -11.18 -13.63 -3.26
N THR A 262 -12.27 -14.39 -3.41
CA THR A 262 -13.58 -14.01 -2.88
C THR A 262 -13.67 -14.14 -1.34
N LYS A 263 -12.68 -14.76 -0.71
CA LYS A 263 -12.66 -15.05 0.74
C LYS A 263 -12.16 -13.89 1.58
N LEU A 264 -11.59 -12.86 0.98
CA LEU A 264 -11.00 -11.71 1.68
C LEU A 264 -11.49 -10.38 1.10
N PRO A 265 -11.68 -9.35 1.94
CA PRO A 265 -12.03 -8.02 1.46
C PRO A 265 -10.84 -7.37 0.75
N MET A 266 -11.14 -6.66 -0.33
CA MET A 266 -10.15 -5.92 -1.11
C MET A 266 -10.61 -4.50 -1.40
N GLN A 267 -9.68 -3.55 -1.34
CA GLN A 267 -9.93 -2.16 -1.71
C GLN A 267 -8.83 -1.66 -2.66
N MET A 268 -9.22 -1.13 -3.82
CA MET A 268 -8.35 -0.41 -4.73
C MET A 268 -8.55 1.09 -4.52
N VAL A 269 -7.51 1.77 -4.03
CA VAL A 269 -7.55 3.20 -3.70
C VAL A 269 -6.87 4.02 -4.79
N TRP A 270 -7.58 5.04 -5.30
CA TRP A 270 -7.11 5.89 -6.38
C TRP A 270 -7.06 7.36 -5.96
N GLY A 271 -5.97 8.04 -6.31
CA GLY A 271 -5.78 9.48 -6.06
C GLY A 271 -6.51 10.37 -7.06
N ASP A 272 -5.91 11.53 -7.32
CA ASP A 272 -6.45 12.54 -8.24
C ASP A 272 -5.67 12.57 -9.56
N ASN A 273 -6.16 13.37 -10.53
CA ASN A 273 -5.51 13.62 -11.83
C ASN A 273 -5.17 12.36 -12.65
N ILE A 274 -5.90 11.24 -12.47
CA ILE A 274 -5.64 9.96 -13.15
C ILE A 274 -5.84 10.02 -14.68
N ASP A 275 -6.53 11.00 -15.17
CA ASP A 275 -6.78 11.30 -16.59
C ASP A 275 -5.81 12.32 -17.19
N LYS A 276 -4.98 12.98 -16.36
CA LYS A 276 -4.15 14.11 -16.79
C LYS A 276 -2.69 13.75 -17.02
N ALA A 277 -2.21 12.66 -16.43
CA ALA A 277 -0.82 12.24 -16.58
C ALA A 277 -0.67 10.72 -16.45
N GLY A 278 0.26 10.16 -17.22
CA GLY A 278 0.44 8.70 -17.31
C GLY A 278 -0.76 8.00 -17.96
N ASN A 279 -0.74 6.67 -17.97
CA ASN A 279 -1.84 5.85 -18.53
C ASN A 279 -2.75 5.27 -17.44
N TYR A 280 -3.01 6.04 -16.36
CA TYR A 280 -3.71 5.52 -15.18
C TYR A 280 -5.22 5.41 -15.37
N SER A 281 -5.82 6.14 -16.33
CA SER A 281 -7.24 5.97 -16.68
C SER A 281 -7.56 4.52 -17.07
N ASN A 282 -6.65 3.85 -17.80
CA ASN A 282 -6.81 2.45 -18.13
C ASN A 282 -6.69 1.56 -16.88
N SER A 283 -5.65 1.78 -16.06
CA SER A 283 -5.46 1.01 -14.82
C SER A 283 -6.64 1.18 -13.84
N TYR A 284 -7.24 2.37 -13.78
CA TYR A 284 -8.45 2.63 -13.02
C TYR A 284 -9.64 1.80 -13.54
N LYS A 285 -9.85 1.75 -14.86
CA LYS A 285 -10.89 0.89 -15.47
C LYS A 285 -10.65 -0.60 -15.19
N LEU A 286 -9.39 -1.03 -15.25
CA LEU A 286 -9.02 -2.41 -14.92
C LEU A 286 -9.29 -2.73 -13.43
N SER A 287 -9.15 -1.76 -12.52
CA SER A 287 -9.51 -1.97 -11.12
C SER A 287 -11.01 -2.18 -10.93
N GLN A 288 -11.83 -1.46 -11.69
CA GLN A 288 -13.28 -1.61 -11.68
C GLN A 288 -13.68 -2.99 -12.23
N LEU A 289 -13.10 -3.41 -13.36
CA LEU A 289 -13.32 -4.74 -13.94
C LEU A 289 -12.92 -5.84 -12.96
N PHE A 290 -11.76 -5.72 -12.31
CA PHE A 290 -11.31 -6.69 -11.31
C PHE A 290 -12.29 -6.79 -10.13
N ALA A 291 -12.72 -5.64 -9.58
CA ALA A 291 -13.71 -5.62 -8.50
C ALA A 291 -15.03 -6.27 -8.93
N GLU A 292 -15.51 -5.99 -10.16
CA GLU A 292 -16.69 -6.62 -10.73
C GLU A 292 -16.55 -8.15 -10.77
N LYS A 293 -15.39 -8.66 -11.26
CA LYS A 293 -15.15 -10.10 -11.35
C LYS A 293 -15.11 -10.77 -9.97
N VAL A 294 -14.39 -10.18 -9.00
CA VAL A 294 -14.37 -10.70 -7.62
C VAL A 294 -15.79 -10.75 -7.04
N ASN A 295 -16.57 -9.69 -7.21
CA ASN A 295 -17.92 -9.60 -6.66
C ASN A 295 -18.92 -10.52 -7.39
N LYS A 296 -18.78 -10.70 -8.72
CA LYS A 296 -19.56 -11.67 -9.52
C LYS A 296 -19.49 -13.07 -8.93
N TYR A 297 -18.35 -13.45 -8.39
CA TYR A 297 -18.13 -14.78 -7.79
C TYR A 297 -18.33 -14.80 -6.26
N GLY A 298 -18.97 -13.78 -5.69
CA GLY A 298 -19.38 -13.76 -4.28
C GLY A 298 -18.34 -13.16 -3.32
N GLY A 299 -17.35 -12.44 -3.84
CA GLY A 299 -16.35 -11.75 -3.03
C GLY A 299 -16.76 -10.35 -2.59
N ASN A 300 -15.79 -9.62 -2.02
CA ASN A 300 -15.97 -8.26 -1.52
C ASN A 300 -14.78 -7.39 -1.94
N ALA A 301 -14.87 -6.81 -3.12
CA ALA A 301 -13.88 -5.90 -3.67
C ALA A 301 -14.52 -4.55 -3.98
N GLU A 302 -13.88 -3.46 -3.59
CA GLU A 302 -14.37 -2.10 -3.82
C GLU A 302 -13.28 -1.20 -4.39
N VAL A 303 -13.69 -0.23 -5.20
CA VAL A 303 -12.80 0.82 -5.73
C VAL A 303 -13.16 2.13 -5.03
N LEU A 304 -12.17 2.73 -4.37
CA LEU A 304 -12.28 4.03 -3.71
C LEU A 304 -11.47 5.06 -4.48
N LYS A 305 -12.11 6.04 -5.06
CA LYS A 305 -11.45 7.25 -5.56
C LYS A 305 -11.42 8.29 -4.43
N LEU A 306 -10.25 8.76 -4.05
CA LEU A 306 -10.10 9.67 -2.91
C LEU A 306 -10.86 10.98 -3.11
N THR A 307 -11.02 11.44 -4.35
CA THR A 307 -11.84 12.63 -4.67
C THR A 307 -13.31 12.45 -4.32
N ASP A 308 -13.85 11.23 -4.35
CA ASP A 308 -15.26 10.96 -4.04
C ASP A 308 -15.56 11.09 -2.54
N VAL A 309 -14.50 11.05 -1.71
CA VAL A 309 -14.57 11.29 -0.26
C VAL A 309 -13.97 12.65 0.14
N GLY A 310 -13.83 13.57 -0.84
CA GLY A 310 -13.39 14.94 -0.60
C GLY A 310 -11.88 15.14 -0.49
N LEU A 311 -11.06 14.09 -0.70
CA LEU A 311 -9.60 14.17 -0.68
C LEU A 311 -9.08 14.43 -2.10
N LYS A 312 -8.59 15.64 -2.35
CA LYS A 312 -8.13 16.11 -3.67
C LYS A 312 -6.63 16.28 -3.71
N GLY A 313 -6.07 16.24 -4.92
CA GLY A 313 -4.65 16.46 -5.20
C GLY A 313 -3.74 15.29 -4.82
N ASN A 314 -4.28 14.16 -4.40
CA ASN A 314 -3.47 12.99 -4.05
C ASN A 314 -2.77 12.41 -5.27
N THR A 315 -1.49 12.07 -5.06
CA THR A 315 -0.57 11.56 -6.07
C THR A 315 -0.69 10.05 -6.25
N HIS A 316 0.20 9.46 -7.04
CA HIS A 316 0.36 8.00 -7.15
C HIS A 316 0.79 7.33 -5.83
N ILE A 317 1.25 8.11 -4.87
CA ILE A 317 1.74 7.61 -3.56
C ILE A 317 0.99 8.32 -2.43
N PRO A 318 -0.34 8.13 -2.32
CA PRO A 318 -1.19 8.94 -1.44
C PRO A 318 -0.90 8.75 0.04
N PHE A 319 -0.27 7.64 0.43
CA PHE A 319 0.14 7.37 1.80
C PHE A 319 1.40 8.16 2.24
N ALA A 320 2.12 8.81 1.29
CA ALA A 320 3.23 9.72 1.57
C ALA A 320 2.88 11.20 1.29
N ASP A 321 1.69 11.48 0.79
CA ASP A 321 1.20 12.83 0.51
C ASP A 321 0.97 13.66 1.79
N MET A 322 0.86 14.97 1.64
CA MET A 322 0.71 15.92 2.75
C MET A 322 -0.54 15.68 3.62
N ASN A 323 -1.59 15.10 3.03
CA ASN A 323 -2.83 14.72 3.72
C ASN A 323 -2.89 13.23 4.08
N ASN A 324 -1.75 12.56 4.24
CA ASN A 324 -1.66 11.11 4.46
C ASN A 324 -2.45 10.62 5.69
N VAL A 325 -2.64 11.44 6.71
CA VAL A 325 -3.49 11.09 7.88
C VAL A 325 -4.94 10.90 7.44
N ALA A 326 -5.47 11.80 6.61
CA ALA A 326 -6.84 11.67 6.10
C ALA A 326 -6.98 10.46 5.16
N VAL A 327 -5.95 10.11 4.39
CA VAL A 327 -5.91 8.88 3.59
C VAL A 327 -5.84 7.64 4.52
N ALA A 328 -5.05 7.68 5.59
CA ALA A 328 -4.99 6.63 6.61
C ALA A 328 -6.33 6.43 7.34
N ASP A 329 -7.15 7.48 7.47
CA ASP A 329 -8.50 7.38 8.03
C ASP A 329 -9.44 6.58 7.12
N GLN A 330 -9.29 6.65 5.79
CA GLN A 330 -10.05 5.81 4.87
C GLN A 330 -9.66 4.34 5.04
N LEU A 331 -8.35 4.04 5.18
CA LEU A 331 -7.90 2.68 5.51
C LEU A 331 -8.49 2.20 6.85
N SER A 332 -8.50 3.04 7.90
CA SER A 332 -9.10 2.65 9.18
C SER A 332 -10.59 2.35 9.07
N LYS A 333 -11.33 3.09 8.24
CA LYS A 333 -12.75 2.79 7.95
C LYS A 333 -12.92 1.43 7.26
N PHE A 334 -12.07 1.12 6.28
CA PHE A 334 -12.07 -0.18 5.61
C PHE A 334 -11.77 -1.32 6.62
N LEU A 335 -10.73 -1.18 7.43
CA LEU A 335 -10.37 -2.18 8.43
C LEU A 335 -11.51 -2.41 9.45
N ALA A 336 -12.14 -1.35 9.93
CA ALA A 336 -13.28 -1.43 10.86
C ALA A 336 -14.52 -2.09 10.21
N LYS A 337 -14.84 -1.69 8.97
CA LYS A 337 -15.96 -2.27 8.17
C LYS A 337 -15.87 -3.79 8.07
N HIS A 338 -14.65 -4.32 7.97
CA HIS A 338 -14.40 -5.75 7.81
C HIS A 338 -13.96 -6.46 9.10
N GLY A 339 -14.04 -5.80 10.26
CA GLY A 339 -13.69 -6.38 11.56
C GLY A 339 -12.20 -6.69 11.72
N LEU A 340 -11.35 -6.03 10.93
CA LEU A 340 -9.89 -6.18 10.92
C LEU A 340 -9.19 -5.21 11.90
N ASP A 341 -9.97 -4.51 12.72
CA ASP A 341 -9.50 -3.57 13.74
C ASP A 341 -9.61 -4.11 15.18
N LYS A 342 -9.96 -5.37 15.36
CA LYS A 342 -10.14 -6.00 16.68
C LYS A 342 -8.81 -6.15 17.43
N ARG A 343 -8.89 -6.06 18.76
CA ARG A 343 -7.80 -6.37 19.72
C ARG A 343 -7.92 -7.77 20.29
#